data_eaf36c27d389896d7aebbcbf6f66bc58
#
_entry.id   eaf36c27d389896d7aebbcbf6f66bc58
#
_cell.length_a   1.000
_cell.length_b   1.000
_cell.length_c   1.000
_cell.angle_alpha   90.00
_cell.angle_beta   90.00
_cell.angle_gamma   90.00
#
_symmetry.space_group_name_H-M   'P 1'
#
loop_
_entity.id
_entity.type
_entity.pdbx_description
1 polymer ?
#
loop_
_entity_poly.entity_id
_entity_poly.type
_entity_poly.pdbx_seq_one_letter_code
_entity_poly.pdbx_strand_id
1 'polypeptide(L)'
;KPNKLTNLVAASVSNPSTPQEELFESSMRIREAVYSELIDVILSKSPREFEKLVVMLLQKMGYGGEIEGAAQVTQYTNDQGIDGIIKEDVLGLGRVHIQAKRYARDNSIGREDIQKFVGAIAAEQSGKGVFITTSSYSKGAKEYVSTLGGTTSLVLIDGEQLAEYIYDYGLGMQVEQTIEIKKLDSDFWDS
;
A
#
# COMPACT_ATOMS: atom_id res chain seq x y z
N LYS A 1 57.47 4.60 32.75
CA LYS A 1 56.09 4.80 33.21
C LYS A 1 55.26 5.13 31.96
N PRO A 2 54.28 4.34 31.60
CA PRO A 2 53.47 4.65 30.44
C PRO A 2 52.31 5.59 30.80
N ASN A 3 52.12 6.57 29.96
CA ASN A 3 51.10 7.59 30.03
C ASN A 3 49.75 7.00 29.54
N LYS A 4 48.76 7.10 30.38
CA LYS A 4 47.36 6.67 30.07
C LYS A 4 46.74 7.70 29.15
N LEU A 5 46.58 7.36 27.87
CA LEU A 5 45.73 8.10 26.95
C LEU A 5 44.28 7.76 27.25
N THR A 6 43.59 8.75 27.75
CA THR A 6 42.14 8.75 27.97
C THR A 6 41.44 8.78 26.61
N ASN A 7 40.80 7.68 26.23
CA ASN A 7 39.87 7.67 25.11
C ASN A 7 38.63 8.49 25.48
N LEU A 8 38.57 9.71 24.99
CA LEU A 8 37.33 10.48 24.90
C LEU A 8 36.50 9.90 23.75
N VAL A 9 35.53 9.09 24.12
CA VAL A 9 34.42 8.73 23.22
C VAL A 9 33.69 10.04 22.92
N ALA A 10 33.85 10.51 21.69
CA ALA A 10 33.05 11.60 21.18
C ALA A 10 31.61 11.10 21.13
N ALA A 11 30.80 11.49 22.11
CA ALA A 11 29.36 11.40 22.02
C ALA A 11 28.96 12.25 20.82
N SER A 12 28.38 11.61 19.80
CA SER A 12 27.71 12.30 18.71
C SER A 12 26.60 13.16 19.32
N VAL A 13 26.83 14.46 19.34
CA VAL A 13 25.81 15.45 19.69
C VAL A 13 24.78 15.38 18.55
N SER A 14 23.72 14.60 18.74
CA SER A 14 22.52 14.72 17.93
C SER A 14 21.98 16.13 18.19
N ASN A 15 21.89 16.97 17.17
CA ASN A 15 21.15 18.22 17.27
C ASN A 15 19.77 17.90 17.87
N PRO A 16 19.34 18.61 18.92
CA PRO A 16 18.02 18.38 19.47
C PRO A 16 16.98 18.64 18.36
N SER A 17 16.12 17.66 18.12
CA SER A 17 15.01 17.81 17.19
C SER A 17 14.11 18.97 17.62
N THR A 18 13.54 19.68 16.66
CA THR A 18 12.57 20.72 16.98
C THR A 18 11.25 20.10 17.45
N PRO A 19 10.42 20.81 18.25
CA PRO A 19 9.11 20.29 18.67
C PRO A 19 8.22 19.83 17.49
N GLN A 20 8.35 20.47 16.33
CA GLN A 20 7.63 20.09 15.11
C GLN A 20 8.15 18.76 14.54
N GLU A 21 9.45 18.56 14.53
CA GLU A 21 10.07 17.27 14.12
C GLU A 21 9.68 16.15 15.08
N GLU A 22 9.70 16.39 16.39
CA GLU A 22 9.28 15.42 17.39
C GLU A 22 7.80 15.01 17.22
N LEU A 23 6.94 15.99 16.94
CA LEU A 23 5.51 15.73 16.65
C LEU A 23 5.36 14.88 15.39
N PHE A 24 6.09 15.22 14.33
CA PHE A 24 6.06 14.47 13.07
C PHE A 24 6.53 13.04 13.27
N GLU A 25 7.69 12.85 13.91
CA GLU A 25 8.23 11.51 14.21
C GLU A 25 7.27 10.69 15.10
N SER A 26 6.61 11.36 16.07
CA SER A 26 5.64 10.69 16.93
C SER A 26 4.40 10.27 16.14
N SER A 27 3.92 11.11 15.23
CA SER A 27 2.79 10.78 14.35
C SER A 27 3.12 9.63 13.41
N MET A 28 4.34 9.58 12.87
CA MET A 28 4.80 8.46 12.02
C MET A 28 4.84 7.13 12.79
N ARG A 29 5.35 7.15 14.03
CA ARG A 29 5.34 5.95 14.89
C ARG A 29 3.92 5.43 15.19
N ILE A 30 2.97 6.34 15.39
CA ILE A 30 1.56 5.97 15.57
C ILE A 30 1.03 5.32 14.29
N ARG A 31 1.30 5.90 13.11
CA ARG A 31 0.88 5.33 11.82
C ARG A 31 1.46 3.93 11.60
N GLU A 32 2.75 3.74 11.83
CA GLU A 32 3.42 2.44 11.69
C GLU A 32 2.81 1.36 12.60
N ALA A 33 2.47 1.74 13.84
CA ALA A 33 1.77 0.83 14.77
C ALA A 33 0.39 0.43 14.22
N VAL A 34 -0.37 1.39 13.68
CA VAL A 34 -1.68 1.14 13.05
C VAL A 34 -1.53 0.28 11.80
N TYR A 35 -0.50 0.49 10.98
CA TYR A 35 -0.23 -0.34 9.79
C TYR A 35 0.03 -1.78 10.17
N SER A 36 0.81 -2.00 11.23
CA SER A 36 1.05 -3.36 11.73
C SER A 36 -0.25 -4.01 12.21
N GLU A 37 -1.06 -3.31 12.99
CA GLU A 37 -2.35 -3.81 13.47
C GLU A 37 -3.31 -4.11 12.30
N LEU A 38 -3.38 -3.23 11.30
CA LEU A 38 -4.18 -3.44 10.09
C LEU A 38 -3.84 -4.75 9.38
N ILE A 39 -2.56 -5.02 9.18
CA ILE A 39 -2.13 -6.27 8.54
C ILE A 39 -2.51 -7.48 9.40
N ASP A 40 -2.39 -7.41 10.74
CA ASP A 40 -2.79 -8.51 11.62
C ASP A 40 -4.31 -8.75 11.55
N VAL A 41 -5.11 -7.69 11.53
CA VAL A 41 -6.57 -7.78 11.34
C VAL A 41 -6.90 -8.43 9.99
N ILE A 42 -6.25 -8.00 8.90
CA ILE A 42 -6.46 -8.57 7.57
C ILE A 42 -6.06 -10.05 7.53
N LEU A 43 -4.96 -10.41 8.17
CA LEU A 43 -4.50 -11.81 8.25
C LEU A 43 -5.46 -12.70 9.07
N SER A 44 -6.27 -12.13 9.96
CA SER A 44 -7.31 -12.87 10.68
C SER A 44 -8.56 -13.15 9.84
N LYS A 45 -8.74 -12.46 8.71
CA LYS A 45 -9.88 -12.62 7.81
C LYS A 45 -9.67 -13.77 6.84
N SER A 46 -10.76 -14.24 6.23
CA SER A 46 -10.70 -15.23 5.15
C SER A 46 -10.08 -14.62 3.87
N PRO A 47 -9.50 -15.43 2.96
CA PRO A 47 -9.04 -14.94 1.66
C PRO A 47 -10.11 -14.18 0.89
N ARG A 48 -11.36 -14.65 0.91
CA ARG A 48 -12.48 -14.00 0.23
C ARG A 48 -12.82 -12.62 0.80
N GLU A 49 -12.70 -12.44 2.12
CA GLU A 49 -12.88 -11.13 2.74
C GLU A 49 -11.76 -10.18 2.35
N PHE A 50 -10.55 -10.69 2.18
CA PHE A 50 -9.41 -9.92 1.70
C PHE A 50 -9.62 -9.46 0.23
N GLU A 51 -10.07 -10.34 -0.66
CA GLU A 51 -10.41 -9.98 -2.05
C GLU A 51 -11.45 -8.85 -2.09
N LYS A 52 -12.50 -8.93 -1.27
CA LYS A 52 -13.50 -7.86 -1.15
C LYS A 52 -12.92 -6.56 -0.63
N LEU A 53 -12.06 -6.63 0.40
CA LEU A 53 -11.38 -5.47 0.95
C LEU A 53 -10.55 -4.74 -0.11
N VAL A 54 -9.80 -5.49 -0.93
CA VAL A 54 -9.00 -4.96 -2.03
C VAL A 54 -9.87 -4.21 -3.04
N VAL A 55 -11.00 -4.79 -3.44
CA VAL A 55 -11.94 -4.12 -4.36
C VAL A 55 -12.50 -2.84 -3.74
N MET A 56 -12.91 -2.88 -2.46
CA MET A 56 -13.40 -1.69 -1.75
C MET A 56 -12.34 -0.59 -1.64
N LEU A 57 -11.07 -0.97 -1.43
CA LEU A 57 -9.96 -0.02 -1.41
C LEU A 57 -9.79 0.67 -2.75
N LEU A 58 -9.73 -0.09 -3.84
CA LEU A 58 -9.60 0.46 -5.19
C LEU A 58 -10.78 1.38 -5.56
N GLN A 59 -12.00 1.04 -5.12
CA GLN A 59 -13.16 1.92 -5.28
C GLN A 59 -12.99 3.24 -4.51
N LYS A 60 -12.52 3.19 -3.26
CA LYS A 60 -12.22 4.39 -2.48
C LYS A 60 -11.10 5.24 -3.11
N MET A 61 -10.18 4.62 -3.83
CA MET A 61 -9.15 5.30 -4.63
C MET A 61 -9.69 5.92 -5.93
N GLY A 62 -10.97 5.72 -6.25
CA GLY A 62 -11.64 6.30 -7.41
C GLY A 62 -11.75 5.39 -8.65
N TYR A 63 -11.28 4.15 -8.56
CA TYR A 63 -11.51 3.17 -9.62
C TYR A 63 -12.97 2.70 -9.62
N GLY A 64 -13.51 2.40 -10.79
CA GLY A 64 -14.87 1.88 -10.93
C GLY A 64 -15.95 2.93 -11.11
N GLY A 65 -15.68 4.21 -10.88
CA GLY A 65 -16.64 5.30 -10.93
C GLY A 65 -17.74 5.21 -9.86
N GLU A 66 -18.62 6.20 -9.80
CA GLU A 66 -19.71 6.29 -8.79
C GLU A 66 -20.95 5.43 -9.12
N ILE A 67 -20.90 4.61 -10.17
CA ILE A 67 -22.07 3.81 -10.60
C ILE A 67 -22.13 2.51 -9.80
N GLU A 68 -23.22 2.27 -9.08
CA GLU A 68 -23.53 0.98 -8.46
C GLU A 68 -23.38 -0.17 -9.48
N GLY A 69 -22.53 -1.17 -9.15
CA GLY A 69 -22.21 -2.30 -10.02
C GLY A 69 -21.00 -2.10 -10.93
N ALA A 70 -20.27 -0.98 -10.83
CA ALA A 70 -19.06 -0.73 -11.62
C ALA A 70 -17.86 -1.64 -11.23
N ALA A 71 -17.84 -2.15 -10.01
CA ALA A 71 -16.94 -3.21 -9.60
C ALA A 71 -17.68 -4.55 -9.72
N GLN A 72 -17.52 -5.22 -10.82
CA GLN A 72 -17.80 -6.66 -10.87
C GLN A 72 -16.65 -7.36 -10.15
N VAL A 73 -16.85 -7.69 -8.87
CA VAL A 73 -16.19 -8.85 -8.31
C VAL A 73 -16.65 -9.99 -9.21
N THR A 74 -15.79 -10.44 -10.11
CA THR A 74 -16.10 -11.60 -10.93
C THR A 74 -16.52 -12.69 -9.98
N GLN A 75 -17.73 -13.19 -10.18
CA GLN A 75 -18.16 -14.40 -9.48
C GLN A 75 -17.03 -15.41 -9.66
N TYR A 76 -16.66 -16.06 -8.57
CA TYR A 76 -15.72 -17.17 -8.51
C TYR A 76 -15.71 -17.97 -9.81
N THR A 77 -14.92 -17.52 -10.74
CA THR A 77 -14.47 -18.36 -11.83
C THR A 77 -13.11 -18.85 -11.39
N ASN A 78 -12.93 -20.14 -11.48
CA ASN A 78 -11.68 -20.83 -11.22
C ASN A 78 -10.62 -20.43 -12.29
N ASP A 79 -10.57 -19.17 -12.64
CA ASP A 79 -10.00 -18.63 -13.85
C ASP A 79 -8.64 -18.03 -13.57
N GLN A 80 -7.66 -18.96 -13.55
CA GLN A 80 -6.24 -18.66 -13.84
C GLN A 80 -5.58 -17.57 -12.99
N GLY A 81 -6.15 -17.17 -11.83
CA GLY A 81 -5.52 -16.25 -10.91
C GLY A 81 -5.91 -14.77 -11.11
N ILE A 82 -7.12 -14.49 -11.59
CA ILE A 82 -7.76 -13.17 -11.54
C ILE A 82 -8.90 -13.23 -10.53
N ASP A 83 -8.80 -12.42 -9.46
CA ASP A 83 -9.78 -12.39 -8.38
C ASP A 83 -10.86 -11.32 -8.60
N GLY A 84 -10.61 -10.36 -9.49
CA GLY A 84 -11.56 -9.33 -9.82
C GLY A 84 -11.15 -8.49 -11.04
N ILE A 85 -12.14 -7.78 -11.58
CA ILE A 85 -11.93 -6.80 -12.63
C ILE A 85 -12.65 -5.53 -12.22
N ILE A 86 -11.95 -4.40 -12.29
CA ILE A 86 -12.52 -3.08 -12.01
C ILE A 86 -12.36 -2.18 -13.22
N LYS A 87 -13.34 -1.33 -13.47
CA LYS A 87 -13.24 -0.28 -14.51
C LYS A 87 -12.21 0.76 -14.06
N GLU A 88 -11.41 1.26 -14.99
CA GLU A 88 -10.42 2.28 -14.72
C GLU A 88 -11.07 3.67 -14.53
N ASP A 89 -12.13 3.90 -15.27
CA ASP A 89 -12.84 5.18 -15.32
C ASP A 89 -14.37 4.99 -15.35
N VAL A 90 -15.10 6.10 -15.20
CA VAL A 90 -16.57 6.13 -15.19
C VAL A 90 -17.17 5.60 -16.51
N LEU A 91 -16.49 5.82 -17.63
CA LEU A 91 -16.96 5.37 -18.96
C LEU A 91 -16.68 3.88 -19.18
N GLY A 92 -15.75 3.29 -18.40
CA GLY A 92 -15.39 1.88 -18.52
C GLY A 92 -14.59 1.56 -19.77
N LEU A 93 -13.83 2.54 -20.29
CA LEU A 93 -12.97 2.36 -21.47
C LEU A 93 -11.74 1.49 -21.14
N GLY A 94 -11.25 1.57 -19.90
CA GLY A 94 -10.19 0.74 -19.38
C GLY A 94 -10.69 -0.29 -18.37
N ARG A 95 -10.00 -1.43 -18.30
CA ARG A 95 -10.23 -2.47 -17.28
C ARG A 95 -8.91 -2.79 -16.59
N VAL A 96 -8.94 -2.90 -15.27
CA VAL A 96 -7.82 -3.29 -14.44
C VAL A 96 -8.14 -4.65 -13.81
N HIS A 97 -7.29 -5.63 -14.05
CA HIS A 97 -7.39 -6.96 -13.48
C HIS A 97 -6.74 -6.98 -12.11
N ILE A 98 -7.34 -7.65 -11.16
CA ILE A 98 -6.94 -7.67 -9.76
C ILE A 98 -6.58 -9.10 -9.37
N GLN A 99 -5.40 -9.25 -8.72
CA GLN A 99 -5.02 -10.45 -8.00
C GLN A 99 -4.71 -10.07 -6.57
N ALA A 100 -5.35 -10.73 -5.61
CA ALA A 100 -5.18 -10.50 -4.19
C ALA A 100 -4.67 -11.77 -3.48
N LYS A 101 -3.46 -11.73 -2.94
CA LYS A 101 -2.88 -12.87 -2.20
C LYS A 101 -2.64 -12.53 -0.74
N ARG A 102 -3.49 -13.10 0.14
CA ARG A 102 -3.33 -13.00 1.59
C ARG A 102 -2.31 -14.04 2.08
N TYR A 103 -1.06 -13.62 2.19
CA TYR A 103 0.04 -14.45 2.68
C TYR A 103 0.53 -13.95 4.04
N ALA A 104 1.11 -14.85 4.84
CA ALA A 104 1.77 -14.48 6.09
C ALA A 104 2.95 -13.52 5.81
N ARG A 105 3.30 -12.69 6.81
CA ARG A 105 4.30 -11.61 6.67
C ARG A 105 5.68 -12.09 6.21
N ASP A 106 6.06 -13.29 6.62
CA ASP A 106 7.35 -13.93 6.31
C ASP A 106 7.40 -14.60 4.93
N ASN A 107 6.26 -14.75 4.26
CA ASN A 107 6.19 -15.22 2.89
C ASN A 107 6.48 -14.08 1.91
N SER A 108 6.92 -14.43 0.70
CA SER A 108 7.10 -13.47 -0.38
C SER A 108 6.50 -13.99 -1.69
N ILE A 109 5.92 -13.08 -2.46
CA ILE A 109 5.42 -13.37 -3.81
C ILE A 109 6.62 -13.53 -4.74
N GLY A 110 6.70 -14.66 -5.42
CA GLY A 110 7.76 -14.98 -6.35
C GLY A 110 7.51 -14.48 -7.77
N ARG A 111 8.56 -14.53 -8.61
CA ARG A 111 8.47 -14.21 -10.04
C ARG A 111 7.41 -15.05 -10.75
N GLU A 112 7.31 -16.35 -10.40
CA GLU A 112 6.37 -17.28 -11.05
C GLU A 112 4.90 -16.86 -10.85
N ASP A 113 4.54 -16.35 -9.66
CA ASP A 113 3.20 -15.86 -9.38
C ASP A 113 2.85 -14.66 -10.28
N ILE A 114 3.80 -13.75 -10.44
CA ILE A 114 3.62 -12.58 -11.30
C ILE A 114 3.52 -12.99 -12.78
N GLN A 115 4.35 -13.94 -13.23
CA GLN A 115 4.29 -14.45 -14.59
C GLN A 115 2.94 -15.12 -14.91
N LYS A 116 2.41 -15.89 -13.95
CA LYS A 116 1.06 -16.50 -14.09
C LYS A 116 -0.01 -15.42 -14.23
N PHE A 117 0.04 -14.38 -13.41
CA PHE A 117 -0.93 -13.29 -13.47
C PHE A 117 -0.83 -12.49 -14.77
N VAL A 118 0.38 -12.18 -15.24
CA VAL A 118 0.59 -11.54 -16.55
C VAL A 118 0.03 -12.39 -17.68
N GLY A 119 0.23 -13.69 -17.64
CA GLY A 119 -0.34 -14.63 -18.61
C GLY A 119 -1.89 -14.62 -18.59
N ALA A 120 -2.49 -14.59 -17.40
CA ALA A 120 -3.94 -14.50 -17.24
C ALA A 120 -4.52 -13.20 -17.83
N ILE A 121 -3.90 -12.05 -17.53
CA ILE A 121 -4.30 -10.76 -18.09
C ILE A 121 -4.20 -10.74 -19.61
N ALA A 122 -3.14 -11.31 -20.17
CA ALA A 122 -2.94 -11.41 -21.61
C ALA A 122 -4.02 -12.28 -22.27
N ALA A 123 -4.45 -13.37 -21.64
CA ALA A 123 -5.55 -14.22 -22.12
C ALA A 123 -6.89 -13.46 -22.19
N GLU A 124 -7.11 -12.52 -21.27
CA GLU A 124 -8.28 -11.62 -21.26
C GLU A 124 -8.16 -10.43 -22.25
N GLN A 125 -7.15 -10.45 -23.11
CA GLN A 125 -6.86 -9.37 -24.07
C GLN A 125 -6.73 -7.99 -23.40
N SER A 126 -6.23 -7.98 -22.16
CA SER A 126 -5.98 -6.77 -21.36
C SER A 126 -4.48 -6.60 -21.11
N GLY A 127 -4.08 -5.38 -20.81
CA GLY A 127 -2.69 -5.05 -20.49
C GLY A 127 -2.52 -4.41 -19.09
N LYS A 128 -3.60 -4.28 -18.29
CA LYS A 128 -3.54 -3.57 -17.02
C LYS A 128 -3.90 -4.49 -15.86
N GLY A 129 -3.05 -4.51 -14.83
CA GLY A 129 -3.26 -5.31 -13.64
C GLY A 129 -2.71 -4.69 -12.37
N VAL A 130 -3.30 -5.07 -11.24
CA VAL A 130 -2.82 -4.77 -9.90
C VAL A 130 -2.71 -6.09 -9.15
N PHE A 131 -1.52 -6.38 -8.65
CA PHE A 131 -1.27 -7.53 -7.79
C PHE A 131 -1.05 -7.03 -6.36
N ILE A 132 -1.89 -7.47 -5.42
CA ILE A 132 -1.89 -7.00 -4.04
C ILE A 132 -1.64 -8.16 -3.10
N THR A 133 -0.78 -7.95 -2.11
CA THR A 133 -0.51 -8.96 -1.09
C THR A 133 -0.40 -8.34 0.31
N THR A 134 -0.64 -9.15 1.34
CA THR A 134 -0.35 -8.81 2.74
C THR A 134 1.11 -9.06 3.14
N SER A 135 1.92 -9.59 2.23
CA SER A 135 3.33 -9.92 2.43
C SER A 135 4.24 -9.01 1.58
N SER A 136 5.37 -9.51 1.16
CA SER A 136 6.35 -8.79 0.34
C SER A 136 6.51 -9.40 -1.04
N TYR A 137 7.23 -8.72 -1.93
CA TYR A 137 7.64 -9.25 -3.22
C TYR A 137 9.13 -9.57 -3.22
N SER A 138 9.49 -10.72 -3.77
CA SER A 138 10.88 -11.09 -3.99
C SER A 138 11.55 -10.11 -4.98
N LYS A 139 12.88 -10.01 -4.91
CA LYS A 139 13.67 -9.23 -5.86
C LYS A 139 13.38 -9.64 -7.31
N GLY A 140 13.32 -10.95 -7.57
CA GLY A 140 13.02 -11.47 -8.91
C GLY A 140 11.61 -11.13 -9.42
N ALA A 141 10.61 -10.98 -8.52
CA ALA A 141 9.29 -10.49 -8.90
C ALA A 141 9.33 -9.02 -9.33
N LYS A 142 9.97 -8.15 -8.53
CA LYS A 142 10.12 -6.72 -8.82
C LYS A 142 10.93 -6.49 -10.12
N GLU A 143 12.03 -7.21 -10.30
CA GLU A 143 12.84 -7.14 -11.52
C GLU A 143 12.04 -7.58 -12.76
N TYR A 144 11.25 -8.65 -12.65
CA TYR A 144 10.43 -9.09 -13.77
C TYR A 144 9.42 -8.02 -14.19
N VAL A 145 8.72 -7.38 -13.24
CA VAL A 145 7.78 -6.29 -13.55
C VAL A 145 8.47 -5.13 -14.23
N SER A 146 9.70 -4.78 -13.83
CA SER A 146 10.46 -3.70 -14.47
C SER A 146 10.87 -4.00 -15.92
N THR A 147 10.85 -5.27 -16.32
CA THR A 147 11.12 -5.69 -17.71
C THR A 147 9.86 -5.76 -18.57
N LEU A 148 8.67 -5.67 -17.97
CA LEU A 148 7.42 -5.62 -18.72
C LEU A 148 7.36 -4.31 -19.50
N GLY A 149 7.16 -4.43 -20.79
CA GLY A 149 7.12 -3.27 -21.70
C GLY A 149 5.92 -3.36 -22.65
N GLY A 150 5.73 -2.29 -23.41
CA GLY A 150 4.72 -2.27 -24.44
C GLY A 150 3.30 -2.15 -23.93
N THR A 151 2.50 -3.19 -24.07
CA THR A 151 1.07 -3.16 -23.77
C THR A 151 0.70 -3.57 -22.32
N THR A 152 1.67 -4.05 -21.53
CA THR A 152 1.40 -4.56 -20.17
C THR A 152 1.88 -3.57 -19.11
N SER A 153 0.95 -3.10 -18.30
CA SER A 153 1.19 -2.25 -17.12
C SER A 153 0.74 -2.99 -15.86
N LEU A 154 1.67 -3.31 -14.98
CA LEU A 154 1.40 -4.04 -13.76
C LEU A 154 1.90 -3.27 -12.54
N VAL A 155 1.01 -3.04 -11.58
CA VAL A 155 1.31 -2.44 -10.28
C VAL A 155 1.38 -3.54 -9.23
N LEU A 156 2.42 -3.52 -8.42
CA LEU A 156 2.57 -4.38 -7.24
C LEU A 156 2.33 -3.56 -5.98
N ILE A 157 1.45 -4.02 -5.11
CA ILE A 157 1.15 -3.42 -3.80
C ILE A 157 1.45 -4.46 -2.73
N ASP A 158 2.50 -4.23 -1.94
CA ASP A 158 2.86 -5.09 -0.82
C ASP A 158 2.08 -4.76 0.46
N GLY A 159 2.34 -5.50 1.54
CA GLY A 159 1.60 -5.33 2.79
C GLY A 159 1.78 -3.96 3.43
N GLU A 160 2.94 -3.34 3.30
CA GLU A 160 3.22 -2.01 3.83
C GLU A 160 2.44 -0.93 3.05
N GLN A 161 2.53 -0.95 1.73
CA GLN A 161 1.77 -0.05 0.86
C GLN A 161 0.26 -0.26 0.98
N LEU A 162 -0.18 -1.51 1.15
CA LEU A 162 -1.60 -1.82 1.38
C LEU A 162 -2.12 -1.16 2.66
N ALA A 163 -1.37 -1.28 3.77
CA ALA A 163 -1.74 -0.65 5.04
C ALA A 163 -1.74 0.88 4.94
N GLU A 164 -0.75 1.46 4.26
CA GLU A 164 -0.68 2.89 3.97
C GLU A 164 -1.92 3.38 3.20
N TYR A 165 -2.27 2.71 2.10
CA TYR A 165 -3.47 3.08 1.33
C TYR A 165 -4.78 2.93 2.12
N ILE A 166 -4.93 1.85 2.90
CA ILE A 166 -6.11 1.67 3.75
C ILE A 166 -6.23 2.82 4.75
N TYR A 167 -5.13 3.21 5.38
CA TYR A 167 -5.07 4.33 6.32
C TYR A 167 -5.39 5.67 5.65
N ASP A 168 -4.71 5.99 4.56
CA ASP A 168 -4.82 7.29 3.88
C ASP A 168 -6.19 7.49 3.21
N TYR A 169 -6.78 6.44 2.63
CA TYR A 169 -8.13 6.47 2.09
C TYR A 169 -9.22 6.23 3.14
N GLY A 170 -8.86 6.00 4.39
CA GLY A 170 -9.79 5.85 5.51
C GLY A 170 -10.73 4.66 5.39
N LEU A 171 -10.30 3.54 4.76
CA LEU A 171 -11.13 2.35 4.63
C LEU A 171 -11.20 1.60 5.97
N GLY A 172 -12.37 1.62 6.62
CA GLY A 172 -12.55 1.01 7.94
C GLY A 172 -11.83 1.76 9.06
N MET A 173 -11.43 3.01 8.84
CA MET A 173 -10.73 3.87 9.80
C MET A 173 -11.64 4.96 10.35
N GLN A 174 -11.36 5.40 11.57
CA GLN A 174 -11.97 6.55 12.20
C GLN A 174 -10.87 7.51 12.66
N VAL A 175 -11.13 8.82 12.54
CA VAL A 175 -10.23 9.84 13.09
C VAL A 175 -10.36 9.83 14.61
N GLU A 176 -9.29 9.45 15.30
CA GLU A 176 -9.25 9.46 16.77
C GLU A 176 -8.96 10.85 17.31
N GLN A 177 -8.00 11.55 16.70
CA GLN A 177 -7.56 12.86 17.17
C GLN A 177 -7.13 13.76 16.00
N THR A 178 -7.43 15.06 16.13
CA THR A 178 -6.91 16.11 15.24
C THR A 178 -6.10 17.10 16.06
N ILE A 179 -4.86 17.39 15.65
CA ILE A 179 -3.97 18.35 16.31
C ILE A 179 -3.89 19.60 15.44
N GLU A 180 -4.31 20.74 16.02
CA GLU A 180 -4.23 22.05 15.37
C GLU A 180 -3.07 22.87 15.95
N ILE A 181 -2.11 23.25 15.10
CA ILE A 181 -0.96 24.09 15.47
C ILE A 181 -1.15 25.47 14.89
N LYS A 182 -1.14 26.51 15.74
CA LYS A 182 -1.27 27.91 15.34
C LYS A 182 0.08 28.61 15.38
N LYS A 183 0.28 29.53 14.47
CA LYS A 183 1.39 30.48 14.49
C LYS A 183 0.85 31.91 14.57
N LEU A 184 1.70 32.86 14.99
CA LEU A 184 1.37 34.27 14.91
C LEU A 184 1.12 34.66 13.44
N ASP A 185 0.08 35.47 13.23
CA ASP A 185 -0.19 36.12 11.96
C ASP A 185 0.56 37.48 11.93
N SER A 186 1.70 37.51 11.21
CA SER A 186 2.55 38.70 11.12
C SER A 186 1.80 39.87 10.51
N ASP A 187 0.94 39.65 9.52
CA ASP A 187 0.21 40.71 8.83
C ASP A 187 -0.78 41.42 9.75
N PHE A 188 -1.33 40.70 10.73
CA PHE A 188 -2.21 41.30 11.75
C PHE A 188 -1.44 42.14 12.79
N TRP A 189 -0.23 41.66 13.17
CA TRP A 189 0.53 42.33 14.24
C TRP A 189 1.45 43.45 13.73
N ASP A 190 1.77 43.49 12.43
CA ASP A 190 2.61 44.52 11.79
C ASP A 190 1.80 45.71 11.20
N SER A 191 0.46 45.72 11.38
CA SER A 191 -0.47 46.73 10.87
C SER A 191 -0.66 47.95 11.87
#